data_843711790d03c8d816c3331362348ef7
#
_entry.id   843711790d03c8d816c3331362348ef7
#
_cell.length_a   1.000
_cell.length_b   1.000
_cell.length_c   1.000
_cell.angle_alpha   90.00
_cell.angle_beta   90.00
_cell.angle_gamma   90.00
#
_symmetry.space_group_name_H-M   'P 1'
#
loop_
_entity.id
_entity.type
_entity.pdbx_description
1 polymer ?
#
loop_
_entity_poly.entity_id
_entity_poly.type
_entity_poly.pdbx_seq_one_letter_code
_entity_poly.pdbx_strand_id
1 'polypeptide(L)'
;MNELFKKLQPHQGKILAVVVITFFSFLGYELYHAPVEGFENKLIHLIKEHGYIILFAWSILEGEMGLIMGGILSHTGDMNVYMAIFIAGLGGFVGDQIYFYVGRFNKGFIQRKLHSQRRKFAIAHLLLKKYGWPIIFVQRYMYGLRTVIPMSIGITKYSGKKFAFINLISAWAWAAITIIPAYLLGEEILKLLAWAKAHWYFALPLAGAFLYSVFYTFNRIENQMLERKNARKTP
;
A
#
# COMPACT_ATOMS: atom_id res chain seq x y z
N MET A 1 9.20 3.77 -27.80
CA MET A 1 8.87 3.46 -26.40
C MET A 1 9.35 2.07 -25.95
N ASN A 2 9.27 1.04 -26.83
CA ASN A 2 9.70 -0.34 -26.49
C ASN A 2 11.23 -0.54 -26.30
N GLU A 3 12.07 0.19 -27.00
CA GLU A 3 13.54 0.05 -26.92
C GLU A 3 14.13 0.57 -25.61
N LEU A 4 13.62 1.72 -25.13
CA LEU A 4 14.05 2.32 -23.87
C LEU A 4 13.69 1.42 -22.68
N PHE A 5 12.48 0.83 -22.68
CA PHE A 5 12.05 -0.10 -21.68
C PHE A 5 12.85 -1.41 -21.68
N LYS A 6 13.26 -1.94 -22.84
CA LYS A 6 14.15 -3.10 -22.93
C LYS A 6 15.53 -2.85 -22.33
N LYS A 7 16.11 -1.66 -22.56
CA LYS A 7 17.39 -1.25 -21.94
C LYS A 7 17.31 -1.09 -20.43
N LEU A 8 16.19 -0.61 -19.89
CA LEU A 8 16.00 -0.41 -18.45
C LEU A 8 15.67 -1.69 -17.69
N GLN A 9 15.24 -2.76 -18.38
CA GLN A 9 14.80 -4.02 -17.78
C GLN A 9 15.81 -4.66 -16.79
N PRO A 10 17.12 -4.77 -17.10
CA PRO A 10 18.08 -5.34 -16.15
C PRO A 10 18.39 -4.44 -14.96
N HIS A 11 18.03 -3.17 -15.01
CA HIS A 11 18.37 -2.15 -14.00
C HIS A 11 17.18 -1.72 -13.13
N GLN A 12 15.96 -2.18 -13.40
CA GLN A 12 14.75 -1.73 -12.68
C GLN A 12 14.84 -1.92 -11.15
N GLY A 13 15.37 -3.06 -10.68
CA GLY A 13 15.58 -3.28 -9.25
C GLY A 13 16.64 -2.35 -8.65
N LYS A 14 17.69 -2.04 -9.41
CA LYS A 14 18.73 -1.09 -8.99
C LYS A 14 18.20 0.33 -8.95
N ILE A 15 17.40 0.73 -9.95
CA ILE A 15 16.76 2.06 -10.01
C ILE A 15 15.81 2.23 -8.83
N LEU A 16 14.96 1.24 -8.54
CA LEU A 16 14.07 1.28 -7.39
C LEU A 16 14.85 1.37 -6.08
N ALA A 17 15.90 0.57 -5.92
CA ALA A 17 16.76 0.62 -4.74
C ALA A 17 17.42 1.99 -4.57
N VAL A 18 17.93 2.60 -5.66
CA VAL A 18 18.51 3.94 -5.63
C VAL A 18 17.47 4.97 -5.21
N VAL A 19 16.25 4.93 -5.78
CA VAL A 19 15.17 5.87 -5.42
C VAL A 19 14.80 5.74 -3.94
N VAL A 20 14.67 4.51 -3.44
CA VAL A 20 14.35 4.24 -2.02
C VAL A 20 15.49 4.74 -1.12
N ILE A 21 16.75 4.41 -1.44
CA ILE A 21 17.91 4.84 -0.66
C ILE A 21 18.01 6.37 -0.67
N THR A 22 17.86 7.02 -1.82
CA THR A 22 17.92 8.50 -1.93
C THR A 22 16.81 9.14 -1.10
N PHE A 23 15.59 8.59 -1.14
CA PHE A 23 14.47 9.08 -0.35
C PHE A 23 14.73 8.97 1.16
N PHE A 24 15.18 7.81 1.65
CA PHE A 24 15.50 7.65 3.07
C PHE A 24 16.74 8.45 3.50
N SER A 25 17.73 8.61 2.62
CA SER A 25 18.89 9.47 2.88
C SER A 25 18.48 10.94 2.98
N PHE A 26 17.56 11.40 2.12
CA PHE A 26 16.97 12.72 2.20
C PHE A 26 16.24 12.94 3.53
N LEU A 27 15.35 12.02 3.91
CA LEU A 27 14.64 12.11 5.19
C LEU A 27 15.60 12.08 6.39
N GLY A 28 16.64 11.26 6.33
CA GLY A 28 17.68 11.19 7.37
C GLY A 28 18.49 12.48 7.47
N TYR A 29 18.82 13.09 6.34
CA TYR A 29 19.51 14.38 6.27
C TYR A 29 18.67 15.49 6.91
N GLU A 30 17.40 15.61 6.51
CA GLU A 30 16.44 16.59 7.06
C GLU A 30 16.23 16.39 8.57
N LEU A 31 16.09 15.13 9.01
CA LEU A 31 15.94 14.80 10.42
C LEU A 31 17.19 15.17 11.24
N TYR A 32 18.38 14.98 10.67
CA TYR A 32 19.65 15.34 11.34
C TYR A 32 19.80 16.86 11.48
N HIS A 33 19.48 17.64 10.43
CA HIS A 33 19.65 19.08 10.38
C HIS A 33 18.45 19.88 10.87
N ALA A 34 17.36 19.21 11.32
CA ALA A 34 16.18 19.89 11.83
C ALA A 34 16.56 20.88 12.97
N PRO A 35 16.08 22.14 12.91
CA PRO A 35 16.47 23.20 13.83
C PRO A 35 15.80 23.11 15.19
N VAL A 36 15.45 21.91 15.62
CA VAL A 36 14.76 21.62 16.89
C VAL A 36 15.50 20.51 17.63
N GLU A 37 15.46 20.54 18.96
CA GLU A 37 16.06 19.52 19.81
C GLU A 37 15.06 18.41 20.16
N GLY A 38 15.59 17.20 20.30
CA GLY A 38 14.81 16.01 20.63
C GLY A 38 14.25 15.30 19.38
N PHE A 39 14.33 13.98 19.39
CA PHE A 39 13.93 13.14 18.26
C PHE A 39 12.44 13.31 17.89
N GLU A 40 11.56 13.43 18.89
CA GLU A 40 10.12 13.61 18.70
C GLU A 40 9.81 14.94 18.00
N ASN A 41 10.45 16.04 18.45
CA ASN A 41 10.27 17.36 17.83
C ASN A 41 10.81 17.41 16.40
N LYS A 42 11.94 16.74 16.14
CA LYS A 42 12.50 16.63 14.80
C LYS A 42 11.58 15.88 13.84
N LEU A 43 10.94 14.80 14.31
CA LEU A 43 9.94 14.08 13.51
C LEU A 43 8.72 14.94 13.20
N ILE A 44 8.21 15.67 14.19
CA ILE A 44 7.07 16.57 14.01
C ILE A 44 7.41 17.67 12.99
N HIS A 45 8.60 18.25 13.08
CA HIS A 45 9.08 19.26 12.14
C HIS A 45 9.17 18.71 10.72
N LEU A 46 9.78 17.53 10.55
CA LEU A 46 9.88 16.85 9.27
C LEU A 46 8.49 16.58 8.62
N ILE A 47 7.54 16.13 9.44
CA ILE A 47 6.17 15.87 8.97
C ILE A 47 5.46 17.16 8.57
N LYS A 48 5.67 18.26 9.29
CA LYS A 48 5.07 19.56 8.97
C LYS A 48 5.62 20.16 7.69
N GLU A 49 6.92 20.08 7.47
CA GLU A 49 7.55 20.61 6.25
C GLU A 49 7.35 19.72 5.02
N HIS A 50 7.48 18.40 5.20
CA HIS A 50 7.58 17.44 4.09
C HIS A 50 6.42 16.45 4.07
N GLY A 51 5.34 16.70 4.82
CA GLY A 51 4.23 15.76 5.03
C GLY A 51 3.60 15.24 3.74
N TYR A 52 3.44 16.09 2.72
CA TYR A 52 2.89 15.67 1.43
C TYR A 52 3.84 14.73 0.67
N ILE A 53 5.16 14.97 0.73
CA ILE A 53 6.17 14.11 0.09
C ILE A 53 6.22 12.76 0.79
N ILE A 54 6.19 12.77 2.13
CA ILE A 54 6.15 11.57 2.96
C ILE A 54 4.88 10.78 2.68
N LEU A 55 3.72 11.44 2.63
CA LEU A 55 2.44 10.82 2.32
C LEU A 55 2.43 10.19 0.92
N PHE A 56 2.97 10.88 -0.07
CA PHE A 56 3.11 10.36 -1.44
C PHE A 56 3.95 9.08 -1.48
N ALA A 57 5.16 9.13 -0.90
CA ALA A 57 6.08 8.01 -0.88
C ALA A 57 5.51 6.82 -0.10
N TRP A 58 4.88 7.09 1.04
CA TRP A 58 4.22 6.06 1.84
C TRP A 58 3.07 5.40 1.09
N SER A 59 2.28 6.18 0.36
CA SER A 59 1.16 5.68 -0.45
C SER A 59 1.60 4.79 -1.61
N ILE A 60 2.82 4.97 -2.14
CA ILE A 60 3.43 4.07 -3.13
C ILE A 60 3.75 2.71 -2.51
N LEU A 61 4.30 2.69 -1.29
CA LEU A 61 4.81 1.49 -0.66
C LEU A 61 3.71 0.57 -0.11
N GLU A 62 2.90 1.03 0.82
CA GLU A 62 1.69 0.33 1.34
C GLU A 62 1.04 1.18 2.46
N GLY A 63 0.08 2.01 2.13
CA GLY A 63 -0.05 3.18 2.93
C GLY A 63 -1.29 3.41 3.77
N GLU A 64 -2.05 2.41 4.28
CA GLU A 64 -3.18 2.74 5.17
C GLU A 64 -2.76 3.58 6.36
N MET A 65 -1.64 3.23 7.01
CA MET A 65 -1.11 4.00 8.15
C MET A 65 -0.73 5.43 7.75
N GLY A 66 -0.07 5.62 6.60
CA GLY A 66 0.26 6.95 6.09
C GLY A 66 -0.98 7.78 5.77
N LEU A 67 -2.03 7.17 5.23
CA LEU A 67 -3.30 7.84 4.95
C LEU A 67 -4.04 8.24 6.23
N ILE A 68 -4.06 7.36 7.24
CA ILE A 68 -4.63 7.68 8.55
C ILE A 68 -3.87 8.85 9.17
N MET A 69 -2.54 8.84 9.13
CA MET A 69 -1.71 9.95 9.59
C MET A 69 -2.00 11.24 8.82
N GLY A 70 -2.12 11.17 7.49
CA GLY A 70 -2.53 12.30 6.65
C GLY A 70 -3.90 12.87 7.03
N GLY A 71 -4.85 11.99 7.39
CA GLY A 71 -6.16 12.37 7.91
C GLY A 71 -6.08 13.10 9.27
N ILE A 72 -5.30 12.56 10.21
CA ILE A 72 -5.06 13.18 11.53
C ILE A 72 -4.36 14.53 11.38
N LEU A 73 -3.32 14.63 10.55
CA LEU A 73 -2.61 15.90 10.29
C LEU A 73 -3.50 16.91 9.59
N SER A 74 -4.46 16.45 8.79
CA SER A 74 -5.48 17.33 8.21
C SER A 74 -6.48 17.82 9.27
N HIS A 75 -6.81 16.97 10.26
CA HIS A 75 -7.67 17.35 11.40
C HIS A 75 -7.00 18.41 12.29
N THR A 76 -5.70 18.26 12.56
CA THR A 76 -4.94 19.25 13.37
C THR A 76 -4.64 20.56 12.62
N GLY A 77 -4.93 20.62 11.31
CA GLY A 77 -4.67 21.79 10.47
C GLY A 77 -3.25 21.88 9.89
N ASP A 78 -2.40 20.87 10.14
CA ASP A 78 -1.04 20.81 9.59
C ASP A 78 -1.04 20.46 8.09
N MET A 79 -2.13 19.84 7.57
CA MET A 79 -2.30 19.51 6.16
C MET A 79 -3.71 19.90 5.66
N ASN A 80 -3.83 20.18 4.37
CA ASN A 80 -5.13 20.33 3.72
C ASN A 80 -5.68 18.97 3.32
N VAL A 81 -6.90 18.61 3.76
CA VAL A 81 -7.51 17.30 3.54
C VAL A 81 -7.67 16.98 2.05
N TYR A 82 -8.03 17.95 1.20
CA TYR A 82 -8.19 17.74 -0.23
C TYR A 82 -6.85 17.43 -0.91
N MET A 83 -5.80 18.17 -0.53
CA MET A 83 -4.44 17.93 -1.01
C MET A 83 -3.90 16.59 -0.51
N ALA A 84 -4.18 16.21 0.74
CA ALA A 84 -3.80 14.91 1.28
C ALA A 84 -4.44 13.76 0.47
N ILE A 85 -5.76 13.85 0.18
CA ILE A 85 -6.47 12.86 -0.65
C ILE A 85 -5.88 12.81 -2.06
N PHE A 86 -5.60 13.97 -2.67
CA PHE A 86 -5.05 14.05 -4.01
C PHE A 86 -3.66 13.39 -4.09
N ILE A 87 -2.77 13.76 -3.19
CA ILE A 87 -1.39 13.24 -3.14
C ILE A 87 -1.34 11.75 -2.80
N ALA A 88 -2.13 11.30 -1.82
CA ALA A 88 -2.21 9.89 -1.47
C ALA A 88 -2.79 9.04 -2.61
N GLY A 89 -3.84 9.54 -3.28
CA GLY A 89 -4.41 8.90 -4.46
C GLY A 89 -3.40 8.78 -5.60
N LEU A 90 -2.62 9.85 -5.86
CA LEU A 90 -1.57 9.84 -6.87
C LEU A 90 -0.47 8.83 -6.52
N GLY A 91 -0.02 8.78 -5.25
CA GLY A 91 0.98 7.80 -4.79
C GLY A 91 0.49 6.37 -4.95
N GLY A 92 -0.74 6.07 -4.52
CA GLY A 92 -1.35 4.76 -4.69
C GLY A 92 -1.53 4.36 -6.16
N PHE A 93 -1.90 5.31 -7.03
CA PHE A 93 -1.97 5.10 -8.47
C PHE A 93 -0.60 4.72 -9.05
N VAL A 94 0.44 5.48 -8.73
CA VAL A 94 1.81 5.23 -9.22
C VAL A 94 2.32 3.88 -8.72
N GLY A 95 2.11 3.53 -7.45
CA GLY A 95 2.51 2.25 -6.88
C GLY A 95 1.93 1.05 -7.64
N ASP A 96 0.62 1.05 -7.88
CA ASP A 96 -0.03 -0.04 -8.62
C ASP A 96 0.39 -0.08 -10.10
N GLN A 97 0.67 1.07 -10.73
CA GLN A 97 1.22 1.10 -12.09
C GLN A 97 2.61 0.45 -12.14
N ILE A 98 3.47 0.72 -11.16
CA ILE A 98 4.77 0.08 -11.05
C ILE A 98 4.60 -1.45 -10.98
N TYR A 99 3.75 -1.96 -10.08
CA TYR A 99 3.51 -3.39 -9.96
C TYR A 99 2.92 -4.01 -11.23
N PHE A 100 1.98 -3.32 -11.88
CA PHE A 100 1.42 -3.76 -13.16
C PHE A 100 2.49 -3.90 -14.24
N TYR A 101 3.35 -2.89 -14.40
CA TYR A 101 4.41 -2.92 -15.41
C TYR A 101 5.54 -3.88 -15.06
N VAL A 102 5.87 -4.07 -13.78
CA VAL A 102 6.75 -5.14 -13.33
C VAL A 102 6.19 -6.50 -13.78
N GLY A 103 4.88 -6.72 -13.61
CA GLY A 103 4.19 -7.92 -14.10
C GLY A 103 4.27 -8.06 -15.63
N ARG A 104 4.05 -6.97 -16.35
CA ARG A 104 4.03 -6.93 -17.82
C ARG A 104 5.37 -7.25 -18.45
N PHE A 105 6.45 -6.66 -17.94
CA PHE A 105 7.76 -6.74 -18.56
C PHE A 105 8.67 -7.83 -17.98
N ASN A 106 8.42 -8.28 -16.75
CA ASN A 106 9.28 -9.23 -16.04
C ASN A 106 8.62 -10.61 -15.81
N LYS A 107 7.78 -11.06 -16.72
CA LYS A 107 7.06 -12.34 -16.62
C LYS A 107 7.97 -13.53 -16.27
N GLY A 108 9.13 -13.65 -16.92
CA GLY A 108 10.08 -14.74 -16.66
C GLY A 108 10.75 -14.64 -15.28
N PHE A 109 11.01 -13.44 -14.77
CA PHE A 109 11.53 -13.22 -13.43
C PHE A 109 10.50 -13.61 -12.37
N ILE A 110 9.24 -13.18 -12.55
CA ILE A 110 8.14 -13.50 -11.65
C ILE A 110 7.92 -14.99 -11.57
N GLN A 111 7.91 -15.68 -12.70
CA GLN A 111 7.71 -17.13 -12.74
C GLN A 111 8.85 -17.92 -12.07
N ARG A 112 10.09 -17.43 -12.13
CA ARG A 112 11.28 -18.08 -11.51
C ARG A 112 11.49 -17.70 -10.05
N LYS A 113 11.51 -16.40 -9.73
CA LYS A 113 11.87 -15.89 -8.41
C LYS A 113 10.71 -15.90 -7.41
N LEU A 114 9.46 -15.72 -7.86
CA LEU A 114 8.28 -15.74 -7.00
C LEU A 114 7.61 -17.11 -6.96
N HIS A 115 8.39 -18.19 -7.09
CA HIS A 115 7.88 -19.55 -7.01
C HIS A 115 7.14 -19.83 -5.69
N SER A 116 7.63 -19.31 -4.56
CA SER A 116 6.98 -19.37 -3.25
C SER A 116 5.62 -18.65 -3.20
N GLN A 117 5.39 -17.69 -4.09
CA GLN A 117 4.15 -16.91 -4.18
C GLN A 117 3.16 -17.46 -5.23
N ARG A 118 3.44 -18.61 -5.86
CA ARG A 118 2.58 -19.20 -6.92
C ARG A 118 1.12 -19.32 -6.50
N ARG A 119 0.87 -19.64 -5.23
CA ARG A 119 -0.47 -19.74 -4.67
C ARG A 119 -1.22 -18.40 -4.74
N LYS A 120 -0.56 -17.29 -4.36
CA LYS A 120 -1.14 -15.95 -4.41
C LYS A 120 -1.43 -15.51 -5.86
N PHE A 121 -0.51 -15.80 -6.80
CA PHE A 121 -0.73 -15.54 -8.23
C PHE A 121 -1.89 -16.35 -8.81
N ALA A 122 -2.03 -17.62 -8.41
CA ALA A 122 -3.17 -18.46 -8.82
C ALA A 122 -4.50 -17.91 -8.29
N ILE A 123 -4.54 -17.45 -7.03
CA ILE A 123 -5.70 -16.79 -6.43
C ILE A 123 -6.02 -15.49 -7.18
N ALA A 124 -5.03 -14.63 -7.41
CA ALA A 124 -5.20 -13.37 -8.12
C ALA A 124 -5.77 -13.59 -9.55
N HIS A 125 -5.27 -14.61 -10.27
CA HIS A 125 -5.78 -14.99 -11.59
C HIS A 125 -7.23 -15.49 -11.53
N LEU A 126 -7.57 -16.30 -10.54
CA LEU A 126 -8.95 -16.78 -10.34
C LEU A 126 -9.90 -15.62 -10.01
N LEU A 127 -9.48 -14.69 -9.16
CA LEU A 127 -10.25 -13.52 -8.81
C LEU A 127 -10.49 -12.63 -10.04
N LEU A 128 -9.44 -12.38 -10.84
CA LEU A 128 -9.57 -11.63 -12.09
C LEU A 128 -10.51 -12.30 -13.08
N LYS A 129 -10.43 -13.65 -13.22
CA LYS A 129 -11.33 -14.42 -14.11
C LYS A 129 -12.78 -14.39 -13.62
N LYS A 130 -12.99 -14.42 -12.29
CA LYS A 130 -14.34 -14.47 -11.68
C LYS A 130 -15.00 -13.11 -11.64
N TYR A 131 -14.28 -12.07 -11.23
CA TYR A 131 -14.84 -10.75 -10.94
C TYR A 131 -14.48 -9.69 -11.99
N GLY A 132 -13.49 -9.94 -12.86
CA GLY A 132 -13.08 -8.99 -13.88
C GLY A 132 -12.45 -7.71 -13.29
N TRP A 133 -12.81 -6.55 -13.88
CA TRP A 133 -12.25 -5.25 -13.51
C TRP A 133 -12.53 -4.78 -12.06
N PRO A 134 -13.64 -5.14 -11.37
CA PRO A 134 -13.88 -4.73 -9.98
C PRO A 134 -12.79 -5.18 -9.01
N ILE A 135 -12.02 -6.24 -9.36
CA ILE A 135 -10.92 -6.69 -8.52
C ILE A 135 -9.83 -5.60 -8.34
N ILE A 136 -9.71 -4.65 -9.29
CA ILE A 136 -8.78 -3.52 -9.22
C ILE A 136 -9.15 -2.57 -8.08
N PHE A 137 -10.43 -2.46 -7.72
CA PHE A 137 -10.88 -1.72 -6.54
C PHE A 137 -10.62 -2.49 -5.24
N VAL A 138 -11.02 -3.75 -5.21
CA VAL A 138 -11.01 -4.57 -3.99
C VAL A 138 -9.58 -4.96 -3.57
N GLN A 139 -8.64 -5.06 -4.52
CA GLN A 139 -7.26 -5.50 -4.26
C GLN A 139 -6.58 -4.70 -3.14
N ARG A 140 -6.89 -3.41 -3.02
CA ARG A 140 -6.26 -2.51 -2.04
C ARG A 140 -6.58 -2.90 -0.60
N TYR A 141 -7.72 -3.56 -0.39
CA TYR A 141 -8.19 -4.06 0.91
C TYR A 141 -7.82 -5.54 1.15
N MET A 142 -7.19 -6.20 0.14
CA MET A 142 -6.79 -7.60 0.26
C MET A 142 -5.34 -7.71 0.72
N TYR A 143 -5.15 -7.86 2.02
CA TYR A 143 -3.82 -7.99 2.63
C TYR A 143 -3.00 -9.10 1.96
N GLY A 144 -1.75 -8.79 1.60
CA GLY A 144 -0.82 -9.72 0.94
C GLY A 144 -1.13 -10.04 -0.53
N LEU A 145 -2.25 -9.55 -1.09
CA LEU A 145 -2.58 -9.67 -2.51
C LEU A 145 -2.51 -8.35 -3.27
N ARG A 146 -2.42 -7.22 -2.56
CA ARG A 146 -2.36 -5.86 -3.13
C ARG A 146 -1.27 -5.71 -4.20
N THR A 147 -0.07 -6.20 -3.94
CA THR A 147 1.05 -6.15 -4.91
C THR A 147 0.95 -7.25 -5.98
N VAL A 148 0.39 -8.41 -5.61
CA VAL A 148 0.32 -9.58 -6.48
C VAL A 148 -0.77 -9.43 -7.55
N ILE A 149 -1.91 -8.81 -7.23
CA ILE A 149 -3.02 -8.64 -8.19
C ILE A 149 -2.63 -7.75 -9.37
N PRO A 150 -2.06 -6.53 -9.19
CA PRO A 150 -1.61 -5.71 -10.32
C PRO A 150 -0.54 -6.43 -11.16
N MET A 151 0.43 -7.10 -10.52
CA MET A 151 1.43 -7.90 -11.23
C MET A 151 0.78 -9.03 -12.03
N SER A 152 -0.21 -9.73 -11.45
CA SER A 152 -0.93 -10.81 -12.13
C SER A 152 -1.71 -10.29 -13.34
N ILE A 153 -2.37 -9.14 -13.22
CA ILE A 153 -3.06 -8.48 -14.33
C ILE A 153 -2.04 -8.09 -15.41
N GLY A 154 -0.88 -7.56 -15.01
CA GLY A 154 0.22 -7.21 -15.90
C GLY A 154 0.74 -8.39 -16.75
N ILE A 155 0.82 -9.60 -16.16
CA ILE A 155 1.24 -10.82 -16.88
C ILE A 155 0.23 -11.21 -17.97
N THR A 156 -1.04 -10.85 -17.84
CA THR A 156 -2.10 -11.15 -18.83
C THR A 156 -2.06 -10.19 -20.01
N LYS A 157 -2.91 -10.43 -21.02
CA LYS A 157 -3.12 -9.50 -22.15
C LYS A 157 -4.04 -8.31 -21.80
N TYR A 158 -4.30 -8.04 -20.51
CA TYR A 158 -5.19 -6.94 -20.09
C TYR A 158 -4.62 -5.59 -20.54
N SER A 159 -5.48 -4.71 -21.08
CA SER A 159 -5.04 -3.40 -21.58
C SER A 159 -4.47 -2.51 -20.47
N GLY A 160 -3.24 -2.01 -20.65
CA GLY A 160 -2.61 -1.09 -19.71
C GLY A 160 -3.38 0.23 -19.55
N LYS A 161 -3.99 0.74 -20.63
CA LYS A 161 -4.83 1.95 -20.58
C LYS A 161 -6.09 1.74 -19.75
N LYS A 162 -6.77 0.58 -19.93
CA LYS A 162 -7.93 0.23 -19.09
C LYS A 162 -7.55 0.05 -17.63
N PHE A 163 -6.42 -0.62 -17.35
CA PHE A 163 -5.92 -0.76 -15.99
C PHE A 163 -5.64 0.61 -15.37
N ALA A 164 -4.91 1.49 -16.07
CA ALA A 164 -4.57 2.82 -15.59
C ALA A 164 -5.82 3.65 -15.25
N PHE A 165 -6.83 3.66 -16.13
CA PHE A 165 -8.07 4.41 -15.90
C PHE A 165 -8.84 3.93 -14.67
N ILE A 166 -9.03 2.60 -14.55
CA ILE A 166 -9.75 2.02 -13.41
C ILE A 166 -8.95 2.19 -12.12
N ASN A 167 -7.64 1.97 -12.18
CA ASN A 167 -6.74 2.16 -11.04
C ASN A 167 -6.72 3.62 -10.56
N LEU A 168 -6.78 4.59 -11.46
CA LEU A 168 -6.85 6.01 -11.13
C LEU A 168 -8.05 6.29 -10.21
N ILE A 169 -9.25 5.90 -10.65
CA ILE A 169 -10.48 6.09 -9.88
C ILE A 169 -10.42 5.33 -8.55
N SER A 170 -9.94 4.08 -8.58
CA SER A 170 -9.78 3.24 -7.41
C SER A 170 -8.83 3.85 -6.38
N ALA A 171 -7.72 4.47 -6.83
CA ALA A 171 -6.73 5.07 -5.96
C ALA A 171 -7.27 6.26 -5.18
N TRP A 172 -7.99 7.15 -5.85
CA TRP A 172 -8.61 8.29 -5.18
C TRP A 172 -9.79 7.89 -4.31
N ALA A 173 -10.61 6.92 -4.73
CA ALA A 173 -11.67 6.38 -3.89
C ALA A 173 -11.09 5.80 -2.58
N TRP A 174 -10.00 5.01 -2.67
CA TRP A 174 -9.31 4.45 -1.53
C TRP A 174 -8.71 5.54 -0.61
N ALA A 175 -8.07 6.56 -1.20
CA ALA A 175 -7.52 7.65 -0.42
C ALA A 175 -8.62 8.41 0.34
N ALA A 176 -9.74 8.72 -0.34
CA ALA A 176 -10.87 9.41 0.28
C ALA A 176 -11.52 8.57 1.39
N ILE A 177 -11.80 7.28 1.13
CA ILE A 177 -12.41 6.37 2.11
C ILE A 177 -11.53 6.19 3.36
N THR A 178 -10.20 6.33 3.24
CA THR A 178 -9.29 6.19 4.37
C THR A 178 -9.03 7.52 5.09
N ILE A 179 -8.77 8.60 4.33
CA ILE A 179 -8.41 9.91 4.89
C ILE A 179 -9.62 10.61 5.52
N ILE A 180 -10.80 10.57 4.88
CA ILE A 180 -11.97 11.30 5.38
C ILE A 180 -12.41 10.82 6.77
N PRO A 181 -12.58 9.52 7.05
CA PRO A 181 -12.88 9.05 8.39
C PRO A 181 -11.80 9.41 9.42
N ALA A 182 -10.51 9.29 9.04
CA ALA A 182 -9.41 9.67 9.92
C ALA A 182 -9.39 11.18 10.22
N TYR A 183 -9.77 12.00 9.26
CA TYR A 183 -9.96 13.45 9.45
C TYR A 183 -11.13 13.76 10.37
N LEU A 184 -12.28 13.12 10.17
CA LEU A 184 -13.50 13.36 10.96
C LEU A 184 -13.36 12.86 12.40
N LEU A 185 -12.68 11.72 12.59
CA LEU A 185 -12.47 11.08 13.90
C LEU A 185 -11.09 11.41 14.50
N GLY A 186 -10.42 12.45 14.01
CA GLY A 186 -9.06 12.78 14.41
C GLY A 186 -8.89 12.99 15.91
N GLU A 187 -9.84 13.67 16.56
CA GLU A 187 -9.82 13.91 18.00
C GLU A 187 -9.93 12.61 18.80
N GLU A 188 -10.82 11.69 18.42
CA GLU A 188 -11.00 10.40 19.07
C GLU A 188 -9.77 9.50 18.88
N ILE A 189 -9.18 9.53 17.67
CA ILE A 189 -7.94 8.80 17.39
C ILE A 189 -6.80 9.34 18.25
N LEU A 190 -6.65 10.65 18.36
CA LEU A 190 -5.63 11.27 19.20
C LEU A 190 -5.82 10.94 20.69
N LYS A 191 -7.07 10.98 21.21
CA LYS A 191 -7.40 10.54 22.57
C LYS A 191 -7.04 9.08 22.79
N LEU A 192 -7.35 8.21 21.83
CA LEU A 192 -7.00 6.78 21.88
C LEU A 192 -5.49 6.56 21.90
N LEU A 193 -4.73 7.29 21.06
CA LEU A 193 -3.27 7.23 21.05
C LEU A 193 -2.65 7.71 22.37
N ALA A 194 -3.15 8.81 22.93
CA ALA A 194 -2.73 9.31 24.23
C ALA A 194 -3.01 8.30 25.35
N TRP A 195 -4.20 7.71 25.35
CA TRP A 195 -4.56 6.62 26.28
C TRP A 195 -3.64 5.41 26.12
N ALA A 196 -3.40 4.96 24.89
CA ALA A 196 -2.51 3.84 24.62
C ALA A 196 -1.05 4.12 25.04
N LYS A 197 -0.56 5.35 24.88
CA LYS A 197 0.76 5.80 25.37
C LYS A 197 0.82 5.73 26.91
N ALA A 198 -0.24 6.17 27.59
CA ALA A 198 -0.31 6.15 29.06
C ALA A 198 -0.46 4.72 29.62
N HIS A 199 -1.13 3.83 28.90
CA HIS A 199 -1.47 2.46 29.33
C HIS A 199 -0.88 1.41 28.38
N TRP A 200 0.37 1.62 27.94
CA TRP A 200 1.02 0.78 26.93
C TRP A 200 1.03 -0.72 27.29
N TYR A 201 1.11 -1.04 28.60
CA TYR A 201 1.08 -2.41 29.12
C TYR A 201 -0.27 -3.12 28.90
N PHE A 202 -1.38 -2.40 28.73
CA PHE A 202 -2.66 -2.94 28.29
C PHE A 202 -2.85 -2.84 26.78
N ALA A 203 -2.38 -1.74 26.17
CA ALA A 203 -2.53 -1.50 24.74
C ALA A 203 -1.79 -2.53 23.87
N LEU A 204 -0.56 -2.93 24.28
CA LEU A 204 0.24 -3.93 23.54
C LEU A 204 -0.40 -5.32 23.50
N PRO A 205 -0.83 -5.94 24.64
CA PRO A 205 -1.54 -7.23 24.61
C PRO A 205 -2.84 -7.16 23.82
N LEU A 206 -3.60 -6.07 23.94
CA LEU A 206 -4.85 -5.89 23.22
C LEU A 206 -4.63 -5.82 21.71
N ALA A 207 -3.64 -5.04 21.27
CA ALA A 207 -3.24 -4.94 19.87
C ALA A 207 -2.73 -6.31 19.35
N GLY A 208 -1.93 -7.02 20.14
CA GLY A 208 -1.46 -8.37 19.82
C GLY A 208 -2.59 -9.37 19.66
N ALA A 209 -3.56 -9.37 20.56
CA ALA A 209 -4.75 -10.23 20.50
C ALA A 209 -5.62 -9.89 19.27
N PHE A 210 -5.79 -8.60 18.97
CA PHE A 210 -6.51 -8.14 17.77
C PHE A 210 -5.82 -8.61 16.49
N LEU A 211 -4.52 -8.38 16.35
CA LEU A 211 -3.74 -8.83 15.19
C LEU A 211 -3.80 -10.36 15.04
N TYR A 212 -3.65 -11.11 16.14
CA TYR A 212 -3.76 -12.56 16.13
C TYR A 212 -5.15 -13.01 15.64
N SER A 213 -6.22 -12.38 16.13
CA SER A 213 -7.59 -12.66 15.70
C SER A 213 -7.79 -12.41 14.20
N VAL A 214 -7.27 -11.30 13.69
CA VAL A 214 -7.30 -10.96 12.26
C VAL A 214 -6.55 -12.00 11.43
N PHE A 215 -5.31 -12.34 11.80
CA PHE A 215 -4.52 -13.37 11.11
C PHE A 215 -5.17 -14.75 11.16
N TYR A 216 -5.72 -15.15 12.31
CA TYR A 216 -6.44 -16.41 12.47
C TYR A 216 -7.66 -16.49 11.53
N THR A 217 -8.44 -15.40 11.47
CA THR A 217 -9.62 -15.32 10.60
C THR A 217 -9.22 -15.39 9.12
N PHE A 218 -8.17 -14.68 8.71
CA PHE A 218 -7.65 -14.76 7.35
C PHE A 218 -7.19 -16.16 6.97
N ASN A 219 -6.39 -16.81 7.81
CA ASN A 219 -5.93 -18.18 7.58
C ASN A 219 -7.12 -19.17 7.49
N ARG A 220 -8.14 -18.99 8.32
CA ARG A 220 -9.34 -19.82 8.28
C ARG A 220 -10.11 -19.67 6.97
N ILE A 221 -10.32 -18.42 6.52
CA ILE A 221 -10.99 -18.14 5.24
C ILE A 221 -10.18 -18.71 4.07
N GLU A 222 -8.85 -18.55 4.09
CA GLU A 222 -7.96 -19.07 3.06
C GLU A 222 -8.04 -20.61 2.97
N ASN A 223 -8.00 -21.30 4.09
CA ASN A 223 -8.12 -22.75 4.14
C ASN A 223 -9.49 -23.25 3.65
N GLN A 224 -10.58 -22.61 4.06
CA GLN A 224 -11.92 -22.94 3.58
C GLN A 224 -12.07 -22.78 2.06
N MET A 225 -11.48 -21.72 1.48
CA MET A 225 -11.50 -21.52 0.02
C MET A 225 -10.75 -22.64 -0.73
N LEU A 226 -9.69 -23.17 -0.14
CA LEU A 226 -8.90 -24.25 -0.72
C LEU A 226 -9.59 -25.62 -0.61
N GLU A 227 -10.21 -25.91 0.53
CA GLU A 227 -10.97 -27.16 0.73
C GLU A 227 -12.15 -27.24 -0.24
N ARG A 228 -12.91 -26.14 -0.42
CA ARG A 228 -14.00 -26.07 -1.40
C ARG A 228 -13.51 -26.27 -2.85
N LYS A 229 -12.28 -25.86 -3.16
CA LYS A 229 -11.68 -26.06 -4.47
C LYS A 229 -11.24 -27.51 -4.68
N ASN A 230 -10.72 -28.16 -3.66
CA ASN A 230 -10.30 -29.57 -3.72
C ASN A 230 -11.52 -30.48 -3.78
N ALA A 231 -12.57 -30.22 -3.01
CA ALA A 231 -13.84 -30.96 -3.05
C ALA A 231 -14.56 -30.90 -4.42
N ARG A 232 -14.32 -29.84 -5.20
CA ARG A 232 -14.85 -29.71 -6.58
C ARG A 232 -14.00 -30.42 -7.65
N LYS A 233 -12.84 -30.96 -7.29
CA LYS A 233 -11.92 -31.65 -8.20
C LYS A 233 -11.95 -33.17 -8.04
N THR A 234 -12.55 -33.69 -6.99
CA THR A 234 -12.87 -35.10 -6.81
C THR A 234 -14.24 -35.34 -7.45
N PRO A 235 -14.31 -36.18 -8.51
CA PRO A 235 -15.58 -36.56 -9.14
C PRO A 235 -16.47 -37.34 -8.20
#